data_9104d8ee09a5f63c9e1a0b34c3661568
#
_entry.id   9104d8ee09a5f63c9e1a0b34c3661568
#
_cell.length_a   1.000
_cell.length_b   1.000
_cell.length_c   1.000
_cell.angle_alpha   90.00
_cell.angle_beta   90.00
_cell.angle_gamma   90.00
#
_symmetry.space_group_name_H-M   'P 1'
#
loop_
_entity.id
_entity.type
_entity.pdbx_description
1 polymer ?
#
loop_
_entity_poly.entity_id
_entity_poly.type
_entity_poly.pdbx_seq_one_letter_code
_entity_poly.pdbx_strand_id
1 'polypeptide(L)'
;LAGFLRKKKVELVQCLTQDIQVPADADIIIEGYVDPNEDYILEGPFGDHTGYYSLPDYYPKFHVTAITHRKHAVYPATIVGIPPQEDAWIGKATERIFLVPIKMTMVPEIVDMVLPVEGVFHNLVVVKIRKEYPGQASKVMHSLWGAGQMMFTKMMVIVDGDVNIHDPV
;
A
#
# COMPACT_ATOMS: atom_id res chain seq x y z
N LEU A 1 -7.75 -11.20 -0.97
CA LEU A 1 -6.95 -10.59 -2.05
C LEU A 1 -5.78 -11.52 -2.47
N ALA A 2 -4.89 -11.95 -1.56
CA ALA A 2 -3.72 -12.77 -1.90
C ALA A 2 -4.08 -14.05 -2.67
N GLY A 3 -5.11 -14.79 -2.24
CA GLY A 3 -5.59 -15.98 -2.94
C GLY A 3 -6.12 -15.68 -4.34
N PHE A 4 -6.78 -14.52 -4.51
CA PHE A 4 -7.26 -14.05 -5.81
C PHE A 4 -6.09 -13.79 -6.77
N LEU A 5 -5.09 -13.03 -6.33
CA LEU A 5 -3.90 -12.72 -7.13
C LEU A 5 -3.10 -13.98 -7.49
N ARG A 6 -2.93 -14.88 -6.54
CA ARG A 6 -2.21 -16.16 -6.71
C ARG A 6 -3.02 -17.21 -7.49
N LYS A 7 -4.32 -17.00 -7.69
CA LYS A 7 -5.27 -17.96 -8.29
C LYS A 7 -5.27 -19.32 -7.58
N LYS A 8 -4.97 -19.33 -6.29
CA LYS A 8 -5.00 -20.51 -5.41
C LYS A 8 -5.21 -20.11 -3.95
N LYS A 9 -5.64 -21.05 -3.12
CA LYS A 9 -5.76 -20.82 -1.67
C LYS A 9 -4.39 -20.47 -1.07
N VAL A 10 -4.37 -19.62 -0.07
CA VAL A 10 -3.20 -19.40 0.79
C VAL A 10 -3.21 -20.50 1.85
N GLU A 11 -2.19 -21.32 1.87
CA GLU A 11 -1.99 -22.30 2.92
C GLU A 11 -1.46 -21.60 4.16
N LEU A 12 -2.01 -21.94 5.33
CA LEU A 12 -1.65 -21.34 6.60
C LEU A 12 -1.08 -22.41 7.54
N VAL A 13 -0.15 -21.99 8.36
CA VAL A 13 0.44 -22.80 9.44
C VAL A 13 0.40 -22.02 10.74
N GLN A 14 0.33 -22.74 11.86
CA GLN A 14 0.37 -22.16 13.19
C GLN A 14 1.77 -21.61 13.51
N CYS A 15 1.84 -20.43 14.11
CA CYS A 15 3.06 -19.87 14.68
C CYS A 15 3.58 -20.76 15.84
N LEU A 16 4.87 -20.66 16.15
CA LEU A 16 5.51 -21.45 17.21
C LEU A 16 5.20 -20.91 18.60
N THR A 17 5.10 -19.59 18.74
CA THR A 17 5.02 -18.92 20.05
C THR A 17 3.79 -18.03 20.21
N GLN A 18 3.06 -17.79 19.13
CA GLN A 18 1.85 -16.96 19.12
C GLN A 18 0.66 -17.77 18.61
N ASP A 19 -0.52 -17.52 19.16
CA ASP A 19 -1.77 -18.15 18.70
C ASP A 19 -2.32 -17.46 17.44
N ILE A 20 -1.50 -17.44 16.40
CA ILE A 20 -1.78 -16.81 15.10
C ILE A 20 -1.35 -17.74 13.99
N GLN A 21 -2.08 -17.73 12.87
CA GLN A 21 -1.69 -18.45 11.66
C GLN A 21 -1.04 -17.51 10.64
N VAL A 22 -0.01 -18.02 9.98
CA VAL A 22 0.78 -17.30 8.98
C VAL A 22 0.86 -18.10 7.67
N PRO A 23 1.15 -17.45 6.53
CA PRO A 23 1.34 -18.16 5.26
C PRO A 23 2.46 -19.21 5.35
N ALA A 24 2.13 -20.43 4.98
CA ALA A 24 3.07 -21.57 5.06
C ALA A 24 4.30 -21.42 4.15
N ASP A 25 4.20 -20.61 3.10
CA ASP A 25 5.25 -20.34 2.13
C ASP A 25 5.96 -19.00 2.32
N ALA A 26 5.80 -18.35 3.47
CA ALA A 26 6.57 -17.16 3.81
C ALA A 26 8.07 -17.48 3.91
N ASP A 27 8.90 -16.56 3.47
CA ASP A 27 10.36 -16.73 3.53
C ASP A 27 10.89 -16.53 4.94
N ILE A 28 10.36 -15.55 5.66
CA ILE A 28 10.76 -15.19 7.03
C ILE A 28 9.50 -14.87 7.83
N ILE A 29 9.40 -15.39 9.04
CA ILE A 29 8.35 -15.05 10.02
C ILE A 29 9.05 -14.56 11.29
N ILE A 30 8.61 -13.42 11.77
CA ILE A 30 9.01 -12.85 13.07
C ILE A 30 7.78 -12.88 13.95
N GLU A 31 7.84 -13.62 15.03
CA GLU A 31 6.76 -13.75 16.00
C GLU A 31 7.05 -12.92 17.25
N GLY A 32 6.03 -12.33 17.83
CA GLY A 32 6.19 -11.54 19.02
C GLY A 32 4.89 -10.89 19.49
N TYR A 33 5.02 -10.00 20.44
CA TYR A 33 3.88 -9.28 21.01
C TYR A 33 4.24 -7.83 21.32
N VAL A 34 3.22 -7.00 21.47
CA VAL A 34 3.28 -5.65 22.01
C VAL A 34 2.53 -5.63 23.32
N ASP A 35 3.16 -5.15 24.41
CA ASP A 35 2.46 -4.92 25.67
C ASP A 35 1.96 -3.47 25.73
N PRO A 36 0.63 -3.24 25.77
CA PRO A 36 0.07 -1.88 25.81
C PRO A 36 0.31 -1.17 27.16
N ASN A 37 0.79 -1.88 28.18
CA ASN A 37 1.08 -1.30 29.50
C ASN A 37 2.54 -0.87 29.69
N GLU A 38 3.40 -1.13 28.70
CA GLU A 38 4.79 -0.70 28.74
C GLU A 38 4.94 0.74 28.25
N ASP A 39 5.97 1.41 28.79
CA ASP A 39 6.40 2.71 28.29
C ASP A 39 6.88 2.60 26.83
N TYR A 40 6.46 3.54 26.01
CA TYR A 40 6.91 3.66 24.64
C TYR A 40 8.40 3.99 24.60
N ILE A 41 9.05 3.61 23.51
CA ILE A 41 10.47 3.89 23.25
C ILE A 41 10.60 4.96 22.17
N LEU A 42 11.53 5.88 22.36
CA LEU A 42 11.86 6.88 21.34
C LEU A 42 12.52 6.18 20.15
N GLU A 43 11.96 6.39 18.97
CA GLU A 43 12.40 5.77 17.71
C GLU A 43 12.53 6.82 16.61
N GLY A 44 13.49 6.62 15.71
CA GLY A 44 13.81 7.57 14.64
C GLY A 44 14.97 8.51 14.98
N PRO A 45 15.28 9.47 14.09
CA PRO A 45 14.63 9.68 12.78
C PRO A 45 15.02 8.62 11.75
N PHE A 46 14.12 8.34 10.80
CA PHE A 46 14.36 7.44 9.67
C PHE A 46 14.37 8.19 8.35
N GLY A 47 15.16 7.70 7.40
CA GLY A 47 15.04 8.10 6.00
C GLY A 47 13.68 7.66 5.46
N ASP A 48 12.90 8.60 4.93
CA ASP A 48 11.57 8.38 4.44
C ASP A 48 11.53 8.35 2.90
N HIS A 49 10.50 7.71 2.36
CA HIS A 49 10.27 7.62 0.91
C HIS A 49 10.03 8.98 0.24
N THR A 50 9.69 10.01 1.00
CA THR A 50 9.57 11.39 0.51
C THR A 50 10.91 12.05 0.19
N GLY A 51 12.02 11.44 0.62
CA GLY A 51 13.37 12.00 0.52
C GLY A 51 13.79 12.85 1.69
N TYR A 52 13.00 12.88 2.76
CA TYR A 52 13.29 13.60 4.01
C TYR A 52 13.38 12.61 5.17
N TYR A 53 13.96 13.04 6.28
CA TYR A 53 13.92 12.25 7.51
C TYR A 53 12.60 12.47 8.25
N SER A 54 12.06 11.39 8.83
CA SER A 54 10.95 11.46 9.78
C SER A 54 11.39 12.15 11.07
N LEU A 55 10.42 12.65 11.84
CA LEU A 55 10.70 13.11 13.20
C LEU A 55 10.87 11.89 14.13
N PRO A 56 11.75 11.98 15.16
CA PRO A 56 11.73 11.01 16.25
C PRO A 56 10.39 11.10 17.00
N ASP A 57 9.83 9.95 17.37
CA ASP A 57 8.59 9.88 18.15
C ASP A 57 8.59 8.63 19.04
N TYR A 58 7.62 8.55 19.94
CA TYR A 58 7.49 7.43 20.86
C TYR A 58 6.58 6.35 20.28
N TYR A 59 7.08 5.11 20.23
CA TYR A 59 6.39 3.95 19.65
C TYR A 59 6.32 2.78 20.62
N PRO A 60 5.30 1.90 20.49
CA PRO A 60 5.24 0.66 21.28
C PRO A 60 6.40 -0.26 20.93
N LYS A 61 6.92 -0.95 21.94
CA LYS A 61 7.96 -1.98 21.73
C LYS A 61 7.35 -3.27 21.17
N PHE A 62 8.03 -3.89 20.23
CA PHE A 62 7.70 -5.21 19.78
C PHE A 62 8.69 -6.24 20.34
N HIS A 63 8.19 -7.17 21.16
CA HIS A 63 8.99 -8.21 21.81
C HIS A 63 9.03 -9.45 20.94
N VAL A 64 10.18 -9.70 20.32
CA VAL A 64 10.38 -10.87 19.45
C VAL A 64 10.49 -12.14 20.30
N THR A 65 9.67 -13.14 20.03
CA THR A 65 9.67 -14.44 20.72
C THR A 65 10.21 -15.58 19.86
N ALA A 66 10.08 -15.48 18.53
CA ALA A 66 10.69 -16.43 17.61
C ALA A 66 10.95 -15.78 16.25
N ILE A 67 11.97 -16.27 15.57
CA ILE A 67 12.24 -15.99 14.15
C ILE A 67 12.40 -17.31 13.44
N THR A 68 11.57 -17.55 12.44
CA THR A 68 11.66 -18.73 11.58
C THR A 68 11.87 -18.31 10.13
N HIS A 69 12.57 -19.14 9.37
CA HIS A 69 12.82 -18.86 7.97
C HIS A 69 12.96 -20.13 7.14
N ARG A 70 12.75 -20.03 5.86
CA ARG A 70 13.03 -21.12 4.91
C ARG A 70 14.51 -21.41 4.84
N LYS A 71 14.87 -22.64 4.44
CA LYS A 71 16.27 -23.04 4.25
C LYS A 71 17.02 -22.13 3.27
N HIS A 72 16.32 -21.61 2.26
CA HIS A 72 16.83 -20.67 1.26
C HIS A 72 15.90 -19.45 1.21
N ALA A 73 15.81 -18.74 2.33
CA ALA A 73 14.97 -17.56 2.44
C ALA A 73 15.51 -16.43 1.57
N VAL A 74 14.58 -15.70 0.91
CA VAL A 74 14.87 -14.47 0.20
C VAL A 74 14.39 -13.31 1.08
N TYR A 75 15.29 -12.41 1.44
CA TYR A 75 14.96 -11.20 2.16
C TYR A 75 14.69 -10.07 1.15
N PRO A 76 13.43 -9.61 1.02
CA PRO A 76 13.13 -8.47 0.16
C PRO A 76 13.66 -7.20 0.80
N ALA A 77 14.51 -6.49 0.08
CA ALA A 77 15.09 -5.24 0.53
C ALA A 77 14.85 -4.13 -0.50
N THR A 78 14.68 -2.91 -0.01
CA THR A 78 14.53 -1.71 -0.82
C THR A 78 15.53 -0.66 -0.39
N ILE A 79 15.82 0.27 -1.29
CA ILE A 79 16.57 1.49 -0.96
C ILE A 79 15.55 2.62 -0.90
N VAL A 80 15.28 3.08 0.31
CA VAL A 80 14.33 4.18 0.57
C VAL A 80 15.00 5.52 0.29
N GLY A 81 14.30 6.40 -0.39
CA GLY A 81 14.85 7.73 -0.65
C GLY A 81 14.01 8.60 -1.58
N ILE A 82 14.64 9.65 -2.08
CA ILE A 82 14.04 10.62 -3.00
C ILE A 82 13.49 9.89 -4.24
N PRO A 83 12.22 10.10 -4.63
CA PRO A 83 11.67 9.51 -5.86
C PRO A 83 12.56 9.80 -7.10
N PRO A 84 12.67 8.86 -8.03
CA PRO A 84 11.89 7.62 -8.20
C PRO A 84 12.58 6.35 -7.62
N GLN A 85 12.76 6.24 -6.35
CA GLN A 85 13.28 5.04 -5.70
C GLN A 85 12.21 3.92 -5.62
N GLU A 86 12.13 3.21 -4.50
CA GLU A 86 11.24 2.06 -4.30
C GLU A 86 9.76 2.38 -4.54
N ASP A 87 9.31 3.57 -4.15
CA ASP A 87 7.91 3.97 -4.20
C ASP A 87 7.35 4.10 -5.61
N ALA A 88 8.18 4.40 -6.60
CA ALA A 88 7.76 4.38 -7.99
C ALA A 88 7.24 2.99 -8.41
N TRP A 89 7.88 1.94 -7.92
CA TRP A 89 7.53 0.56 -8.23
C TRP A 89 6.45 -0.01 -7.31
N ILE A 90 6.51 0.30 -6.01
CA ILE A 90 5.47 -0.08 -5.04
C ILE A 90 4.16 0.58 -5.42
N GLY A 91 4.18 1.87 -5.76
CA GLY A 91 3.02 2.60 -6.24
C GLY A 91 2.42 2.00 -7.51
N LYS A 92 3.27 1.64 -8.48
CA LYS A 92 2.82 0.98 -9.71
C LYS A 92 2.15 -0.37 -9.45
N ALA A 93 2.70 -1.17 -8.56
CA ALA A 93 2.10 -2.43 -8.14
C ALA A 93 0.76 -2.18 -7.42
N THR A 94 0.71 -1.22 -6.51
CA THR A 94 -0.48 -0.86 -5.72
C THR A 94 -1.63 -0.41 -6.63
N GLU A 95 -1.38 0.50 -7.57
CA GLU A 95 -2.42 0.96 -8.50
C GLU A 95 -3.00 -0.20 -9.32
N ARG A 96 -2.18 -1.14 -9.79
CA ARG A 96 -2.64 -2.29 -10.59
C ARG A 96 -3.39 -3.33 -9.75
N ILE A 97 -2.93 -3.60 -8.53
CA ILE A 97 -3.57 -4.55 -7.62
C ILE A 97 -4.95 -4.06 -7.18
N PHE A 98 -5.07 -2.77 -6.82
CA PHE A 98 -6.30 -2.22 -6.26
C PHE A 98 -7.29 -1.67 -7.30
N LEU A 99 -6.87 -1.40 -8.52
CA LEU A 99 -7.75 -0.92 -9.58
C LEU A 99 -8.96 -1.84 -9.78
N VAL A 100 -8.75 -3.14 -9.84
CA VAL A 100 -9.82 -4.11 -10.09
C VAL A 100 -10.81 -4.20 -8.92
N PRO A 101 -10.39 -4.40 -7.66
CA PRO A 101 -11.29 -4.34 -6.52
C PRO A 101 -12.10 -3.03 -6.43
N ILE A 102 -11.45 -1.88 -6.59
CA ILE A 102 -12.11 -0.57 -6.55
C ILE A 102 -13.19 -0.48 -7.62
N LYS A 103 -12.87 -0.88 -8.85
CA LYS A 103 -13.81 -0.89 -9.96
C LYS A 103 -15.00 -1.82 -9.71
N MET A 104 -14.78 -2.97 -9.11
CA MET A 104 -15.83 -3.97 -8.88
C MET A 104 -16.75 -3.61 -7.71
N THR A 105 -16.26 -2.90 -6.69
CA THR A 105 -16.99 -2.73 -5.45
C THR A 105 -17.45 -1.30 -5.17
N MET A 106 -16.77 -0.29 -5.72
CA MET A 106 -16.99 1.10 -5.32
C MET A 106 -17.26 2.05 -6.48
N VAL A 107 -16.45 1.99 -7.53
CA VAL A 107 -16.46 2.98 -8.63
C VAL A 107 -16.38 2.26 -9.98
N PRO A 108 -17.47 1.67 -10.45
CA PRO A 108 -17.49 0.86 -11.68
C PRO A 108 -17.17 1.66 -12.95
N GLU A 109 -17.33 2.98 -12.92
CA GLU A 109 -17.01 3.88 -14.03
C GLU A 109 -15.51 4.09 -14.26
N ILE A 110 -14.64 3.69 -13.33
CA ILE A 110 -13.19 3.81 -13.52
C ILE A 110 -12.75 2.96 -14.72
N VAL A 111 -12.06 3.60 -15.63
CA VAL A 111 -11.39 2.94 -16.77
C VAL A 111 -9.97 2.56 -16.37
N ASP A 112 -9.23 3.51 -15.81
CA ASP A 112 -7.86 3.35 -15.37
C ASP A 112 -7.49 4.40 -14.30
N MET A 113 -6.37 4.19 -13.61
CA MET A 113 -5.80 5.19 -12.70
C MET A 113 -4.28 5.09 -12.69
N VAL A 114 -3.62 6.18 -12.35
CA VAL A 114 -2.18 6.27 -12.17
C VAL A 114 -1.84 7.05 -10.89
N LEU A 115 -0.84 6.55 -10.19
CA LEU A 115 -0.21 7.20 -9.04
C LEU A 115 1.16 7.72 -9.49
N PRO A 116 1.25 8.99 -9.96
CA PRO A 116 2.49 9.53 -10.47
C PRO A 116 3.59 9.56 -9.41
N VAL A 117 4.81 9.28 -9.83
CA VAL A 117 5.99 9.28 -8.93
C VAL A 117 6.24 10.66 -8.32
N GLU A 118 5.89 11.73 -9.04
CA GLU A 118 5.98 13.12 -8.59
C GLU A 118 5.07 13.40 -7.39
N GLY A 119 4.01 12.62 -7.24
CA GLY A 119 3.12 12.64 -6.08
C GLY A 119 3.53 11.68 -4.97
N VAL A 120 4.75 11.13 -5.03
CA VAL A 120 5.24 10.16 -4.05
C VAL A 120 4.23 9.02 -3.89
N PHE A 121 3.72 8.54 -5.01
CA PHE A 121 2.75 7.45 -5.24
C PHE A 121 1.41 7.52 -4.46
N HIS A 122 1.21 8.45 -3.54
CA HIS A 122 -0.03 8.55 -2.76
C HIS A 122 -0.60 9.97 -2.62
N ASN A 123 0.22 11.02 -2.78
CA ASN A 123 -0.26 12.40 -2.65
C ASN A 123 -1.04 12.89 -3.87
N LEU A 124 -0.76 12.34 -5.04
CA LEU A 124 -1.41 12.66 -6.31
C LEU A 124 -1.96 11.39 -6.95
N VAL A 125 -3.19 11.46 -7.42
CA VAL A 125 -3.78 10.40 -8.25
C VAL A 125 -4.48 11.02 -9.46
N VAL A 126 -4.28 10.43 -10.62
CA VAL A 126 -5.04 10.75 -11.83
C VAL A 126 -5.93 9.57 -12.17
N VAL A 127 -7.22 9.80 -12.28
CA VAL A 127 -8.23 8.77 -12.50
C VAL A 127 -8.98 9.03 -13.79
N LYS A 128 -8.96 8.07 -14.67
CA LYS A 128 -9.69 8.06 -15.93
C LYS A 128 -11.03 7.38 -15.75
N ILE A 129 -12.11 8.05 -16.12
CA ILE A 129 -13.47 7.51 -15.98
C ILE A 129 -14.21 7.51 -17.32
N ARG A 130 -15.25 6.69 -17.40
CA ARG A 130 -16.31 6.83 -18.38
C ARG A 130 -17.36 7.76 -17.80
N LYS A 131 -17.28 9.04 -18.16
CA LYS A 131 -18.22 10.05 -17.70
C LYS A 131 -19.53 9.96 -18.46
N GLU A 132 -20.64 9.89 -17.73
CA GLU A 132 -21.99 9.75 -18.29
C GLU A 132 -22.92 10.92 -17.91
N TYR A 133 -22.63 11.62 -16.78
CA TYR A 133 -23.48 12.70 -16.29
C TYR A 133 -22.68 13.78 -15.52
N PRO A 134 -23.24 15.00 -15.40
CA PRO A 134 -22.65 16.07 -14.58
C PRO A 134 -22.55 15.67 -13.11
N GLY A 135 -21.43 16.00 -12.44
CA GLY A 135 -21.20 15.66 -11.03
C GLY A 135 -20.57 14.29 -10.78
N GLN A 136 -20.47 13.43 -11.80
CA GLN A 136 -19.89 12.09 -11.63
C GLN A 136 -18.43 12.13 -11.19
N ALA A 137 -17.64 13.12 -11.63
CA ALA A 137 -16.26 13.30 -11.16
C ALA A 137 -16.22 13.53 -9.64
N SER A 138 -17.10 14.36 -9.09
CA SER A 138 -17.20 14.59 -7.65
C SER A 138 -17.59 13.32 -6.89
N LYS A 139 -18.52 12.51 -7.41
CA LYS A 139 -18.86 11.21 -6.86
C LYS A 139 -17.63 10.32 -6.75
N VAL A 140 -16.84 10.23 -7.83
CA VAL A 140 -15.62 9.42 -7.89
C VAL A 140 -14.59 9.89 -6.87
N MET A 141 -14.33 11.20 -6.79
CA MET A 141 -13.42 11.79 -5.81
C MET A 141 -13.80 11.41 -4.37
N HIS A 142 -15.05 11.63 -3.98
CA HIS A 142 -15.52 11.31 -2.63
C HIS A 142 -15.47 9.81 -2.32
N SER A 143 -15.79 8.97 -3.29
CA SER A 143 -15.70 7.52 -3.13
C SER A 143 -14.26 7.05 -2.90
N LEU A 144 -13.31 7.60 -3.64
CA LEU A 144 -11.90 7.22 -3.52
C LEU A 144 -11.27 7.79 -2.24
N TRP A 145 -11.54 9.04 -1.86
CA TRP A 145 -11.06 9.58 -0.58
C TRP A 145 -11.59 8.82 0.63
N GLY A 146 -12.73 8.17 0.51
CA GLY A 146 -13.26 7.26 1.55
C GLY A 146 -12.67 5.84 1.52
N ALA A 147 -11.77 5.53 0.59
CA ALA A 147 -11.27 4.17 0.34
C ALA A 147 -9.90 3.93 0.97
N GLY A 148 -9.85 3.44 2.21
CA GLY A 148 -8.61 3.01 2.85
C GLY A 148 -7.53 4.10 2.84
N GLN A 149 -6.34 3.77 2.37
CA GLN A 149 -5.21 4.70 2.34
C GLN A 149 -5.34 5.85 1.31
N MET A 150 -6.33 5.79 0.42
CA MET A 150 -6.63 6.92 -0.48
C MET A 150 -7.03 8.20 0.27
N MET A 151 -7.37 8.12 1.57
CA MET A 151 -7.60 9.29 2.42
C MET A 151 -6.38 10.21 2.53
N PHE A 152 -5.17 9.70 2.31
CA PHE A 152 -3.94 10.50 2.32
C PHE A 152 -3.67 11.24 1.01
N THR A 153 -4.44 10.97 -0.04
CA THR A 153 -4.29 11.64 -1.33
C THR A 153 -4.66 13.11 -1.21
N LYS A 154 -3.69 13.99 -1.45
CA LYS A 154 -3.87 15.45 -1.34
C LYS A 154 -4.48 16.05 -2.60
N MET A 155 -4.17 15.50 -3.77
CA MET A 155 -4.67 15.96 -5.05
C MET A 155 -5.22 14.80 -5.86
N MET A 156 -6.43 14.95 -6.35
CA MET A 156 -7.08 13.98 -7.23
C MET A 156 -7.55 14.67 -8.49
N VAL A 157 -7.15 14.15 -9.64
CA VAL A 157 -7.54 14.65 -10.96
C VAL A 157 -8.41 13.59 -11.64
N ILE A 158 -9.64 13.93 -11.98
CA ILE A 158 -10.53 13.05 -12.73
C ILE A 158 -10.57 13.53 -14.17
N VAL A 159 -10.28 12.64 -15.09
CA VAL A 159 -10.26 12.91 -16.53
C VAL A 159 -11.21 12.00 -17.29
N ASP A 160 -11.57 12.43 -18.49
CA ASP A 160 -12.45 11.67 -19.38
C ASP A 160 -11.72 10.52 -20.09
N GLY A 161 -12.48 9.65 -20.73
CA GLY A 161 -12.00 8.39 -21.31
C GLY A 161 -11.05 8.53 -22.49
N ASP A 162 -10.94 9.69 -23.10
CA ASP A 162 -10.04 10.00 -24.21
C ASP A 162 -8.63 10.44 -23.78
N VAL A 163 -8.46 10.83 -22.51
CA VAL A 163 -7.16 11.32 -22.00
C VAL A 163 -6.20 10.16 -21.76
N ASN A 164 -4.96 10.27 -22.24
CA ASN A 164 -3.90 9.33 -21.89
C ASN A 164 -3.26 9.74 -20.54
N ILE A 165 -3.50 8.97 -19.50
CA ILE A 165 -3.02 9.28 -18.13
C ILE A 165 -1.63 8.72 -17.81
N HIS A 166 -1.03 7.99 -18.75
CA HIS A 166 0.31 7.41 -18.59
C HIS A 166 1.40 8.19 -19.31
N ASP A 167 1.01 9.22 -20.03
CA ASP A 167 1.92 10.11 -20.74
C ASP A 167 1.94 11.47 -20.03
N PRO A 168 3.04 11.83 -19.37
CA PRO A 168 3.13 13.06 -18.58
C PRO A 168 3.47 14.31 -19.42
N VAL A 169 3.11 14.38 -20.70
CA VAL A 169 3.42 15.54 -21.54
C VAL A 169 2.95 16.86 -20.95
#